data_f990ed3d88aa7de64a26e6b388d6ee6f
#
_entry.id   f990ed3d88aa7de64a26e6b388d6ee6f
#
_cell.length_a   1.000
_cell.length_b   1.000
_cell.length_c   1.000
_cell.angle_alpha   90.00
_cell.angle_beta   90.00
_cell.angle_gamma   90.00
#
_symmetry.space_group_name_H-M   'P 1'
#
loop_
_entity.id
_entity.type
_entity.pdbx_description
1 polymer ?
#
loop_
_entity_poly.entity_id
_entity_poly.type
_entity_poly.pdbx_seq_one_letter_code
_entity_poly.pdbx_strand_id
1 'polypeptide(L)'
;IITEWISDGKDALLVTGARQIGKTYLIRECLKNSGFPYVELNFIENPELIELFAGAKDAKELMMRLSLVTKETLQVGKTIFFLDEIQEFKDIVTRIKFLVEDGSFRYIMSGSLLGVELNDLRSAPVGYLSVIDMFPLDFKEFACAVGVNEHIISTLKEHFEDRTKVDEFVHSR
;
A
#
# COMPACT_ATOMS: atom_id res chain seq x y z
N ILE A 1 -4.07 8.06 6.37
CA ILE A 1 -2.72 8.09 5.76
C ILE A 1 -2.81 7.81 4.25
N ILE A 2 -3.24 6.61 3.79
CA ILE A 2 -3.31 6.32 2.32
C ILE A 2 -4.24 7.31 1.61
N THR A 3 -5.41 7.58 2.17
CA THR A 3 -6.40 8.52 1.61
C THR A 3 -5.86 9.95 1.56
N GLU A 4 -5.15 10.38 2.58
CA GLU A 4 -4.48 11.68 2.64
C GLU A 4 -3.37 11.77 1.58
N TRP A 5 -2.56 10.72 1.46
CA TRP A 5 -1.55 10.66 0.41
C TRP A 5 -2.16 10.71 -0.99
N ILE A 6 -3.28 10.03 -1.23
CA ILE A 6 -4.00 10.09 -2.51
C ILE A 6 -4.45 11.53 -2.83
N SER A 7 -4.78 12.34 -1.83
CA SER A 7 -5.18 13.75 -2.03
C SER A 7 -3.98 14.66 -2.35
N ASP A 8 -2.92 14.56 -1.55
CA ASP A 8 -1.85 15.58 -1.52
C ASP A 8 -0.42 15.04 -1.66
N GLY A 9 -0.23 13.71 -1.74
CA GLY A 9 1.08 13.07 -1.81
C GLY A 9 1.88 13.49 -3.04
N LYS A 10 3.14 13.86 -2.83
CA LYS A 10 4.09 14.28 -3.88
C LYS A 10 5.20 13.26 -4.12
N ASP A 11 5.56 12.52 -3.10
CA ASP A 11 6.49 11.40 -3.13
C ASP A 11 5.76 10.09 -3.47
N ALA A 12 6.49 9.03 -3.78
CA ALA A 12 5.88 7.71 -3.90
C ALA A 12 5.52 7.16 -2.52
N LEU A 13 4.44 6.38 -2.42
CA LEU A 13 4.04 5.72 -1.19
C LEU A 13 4.30 4.22 -1.29
N LEU A 14 5.02 3.65 -0.34
CA LEU A 14 5.23 2.22 -0.20
C LEU A 14 4.49 1.67 1.03
N VAL A 15 3.57 0.75 0.82
CA VAL A 15 2.88 0.01 1.88
C VAL A 15 3.53 -1.36 2.03
N THR A 16 4.24 -1.56 3.13
CA THR A 16 4.91 -2.83 3.44
C THR A 16 4.19 -3.61 4.54
N GLY A 17 4.56 -4.86 4.74
CA GLY A 17 4.01 -5.70 5.79
C GLY A 17 3.92 -7.17 5.37
N ALA A 18 3.52 -8.05 6.29
CA ALA A 18 3.44 -9.48 6.06
C ALA A 18 2.55 -9.84 4.85
N ARG A 19 2.75 -11.04 4.31
CA ARG A 19 1.85 -11.58 3.27
C ARG A 19 0.42 -11.74 3.84
N GLN A 20 -0.59 -11.54 2.98
CA GLN A 20 -2.00 -11.81 3.25
C GLN A 20 -2.65 -10.98 4.38
N ILE A 21 -2.07 -9.84 4.77
CA ILE A 21 -2.68 -8.93 5.75
C ILE A 21 -3.63 -7.90 5.12
N GLY A 22 -3.85 -7.97 3.79
CA GLY A 22 -4.82 -7.12 3.11
C GLY A 22 -4.27 -5.85 2.48
N LYS A 23 -2.94 -5.69 2.27
CA LYS A 23 -2.32 -4.50 1.66
C LYS A 23 -2.98 -4.12 0.33
N THR A 24 -2.95 -5.04 -0.64
CA THR A 24 -3.54 -4.86 -1.97
C THR A 24 -5.03 -4.49 -1.90
N TYR A 25 -5.79 -5.17 -1.04
CA TYR A 25 -7.20 -4.88 -0.83
C TYR A 25 -7.42 -3.45 -0.33
N LEU A 26 -6.70 -3.04 0.71
CA LEU A 26 -6.83 -1.71 1.30
C LEU A 26 -6.50 -0.61 0.28
N ILE A 27 -5.40 -0.77 -0.47
CA ILE A 27 -5.00 0.20 -1.49
C ILE A 27 -6.06 0.30 -2.58
N ARG A 28 -6.56 -0.84 -3.10
CA ARG A 28 -7.64 -0.86 -4.11
C ARG A 28 -8.90 -0.14 -3.63
N GLU A 29 -9.31 -0.37 -2.38
CA GLU A 29 -10.49 0.31 -1.83
C GLU A 29 -10.27 1.81 -1.68
N CYS A 30 -9.11 2.25 -1.22
CA CYS A 30 -8.76 3.67 -1.16
C CYS A 30 -8.76 4.33 -2.55
N LEU A 31 -8.17 3.66 -3.55
CA LEU A 31 -8.11 4.16 -4.93
C LEU A 31 -9.49 4.23 -5.58
N LYS A 32 -10.32 3.19 -5.45
CA LYS A 32 -11.70 3.18 -5.98
C LYS A 32 -12.54 4.32 -5.40
N ASN A 33 -12.39 4.59 -4.11
CA ASN A 33 -13.16 5.63 -3.43
C ASN A 33 -12.59 7.05 -3.60
N SER A 34 -11.42 7.18 -4.20
CA SER A 34 -10.73 8.47 -4.34
C SER A 34 -11.26 9.35 -5.47
N GLY A 35 -11.89 8.76 -6.49
CA GLY A 35 -12.28 9.43 -7.73
C GLY A 35 -11.10 9.74 -8.68
N PHE A 36 -9.87 9.40 -8.34
CA PHE A 36 -8.74 9.52 -9.25
C PHE A 36 -8.64 8.31 -10.18
N PRO A 37 -8.30 8.50 -11.46
CA PRO A 37 -7.97 7.39 -12.34
C PRO A 37 -6.72 6.68 -11.83
N TYR A 38 -6.72 5.35 -11.85
CA TYR A 38 -5.56 4.57 -11.47
C TYR A 38 -5.33 3.40 -12.41
N VAL A 39 -4.08 2.97 -12.50
CA VAL A 39 -3.64 1.80 -13.25
C VAL A 39 -2.91 0.88 -12.26
N GLU A 40 -3.37 -0.36 -12.16
CA GLU A 40 -2.76 -1.38 -11.33
C GLU A 40 -1.85 -2.26 -12.18
N LEU A 41 -0.60 -2.43 -11.73
CA LEU A 41 0.42 -3.26 -12.33
C LEU A 41 0.94 -4.24 -11.28
N ASN A 42 0.59 -5.52 -11.41
CA ASN A 42 1.01 -6.58 -10.49
C ASN A 42 2.15 -7.39 -11.11
N PHE A 43 3.32 -7.39 -10.45
CA PHE A 43 4.53 -8.03 -10.98
C PHE A 43 4.53 -9.57 -10.85
N ILE A 44 3.66 -10.15 -10.01
CA ILE A 44 3.45 -11.61 -9.96
C ILE A 44 2.55 -12.05 -11.11
N GLU A 45 1.44 -11.33 -11.32
CA GLU A 45 0.45 -11.67 -12.35
C GLU A 45 0.97 -11.38 -13.76
N ASN A 46 1.83 -10.37 -13.92
CA ASN A 46 2.36 -9.90 -15.20
C ASN A 46 3.88 -9.71 -15.13
N PRO A 47 4.67 -10.81 -15.13
CA PRO A 47 6.13 -10.74 -15.01
C PRO A 47 6.81 -9.97 -16.16
N GLU A 48 6.17 -9.88 -17.33
CA GLU A 48 6.65 -9.10 -18.48
C GLU A 48 6.78 -7.61 -18.19
N LEU A 49 6.06 -7.09 -17.19
CA LEU A 49 6.21 -5.70 -16.74
C LEU A 49 7.63 -5.42 -16.22
N ILE A 50 8.31 -6.41 -15.63
CA ILE A 50 9.68 -6.27 -15.13
C ILE A 50 10.62 -5.87 -16.28
N GLU A 51 10.54 -6.57 -17.42
CA GLU A 51 11.36 -6.26 -18.59
C GLU A 51 11.02 -4.88 -19.16
N LEU A 52 9.75 -4.51 -19.13
CA LEU A 52 9.28 -3.21 -19.59
C LEU A 52 9.89 -2.07 -18.76
N PHE A 53 9.87 -2.20 -17.43
CA PHE A 53 10.48 -1.22 -16.54
C PHE A 53 12.02 -1.25 -16.60
N ALA A 54 12.63 -2.44 -16.60
CA ALA A 54 14.08 -2.59 -16.63
C ALA A 54 14.70 -2.05 -17.91
N GLY A 55 14.03 -2.22 -19.03
CA GLY A 55 14.49 -1.77 -20.34
C GLY A 55 14.33 -0.27 -20.61
N ALA A 56 13.60 0.47 -19.78
CA ALA A 56 13.41 1.91 -19.96
C ALA A 56 14.65 2.69 -19.47
N LYS A 57 15.13 3.62 -20.29
CA LYS A 57 16.32 4.45 -20.00
C LYS A 57 15.98 5.65 -19.11
N ASP A 58 14.78 6.18 -19.25
CA ASP A 58 14.29 7.33 -18.51
C ASP A 58 12.78 7.23 -18.28
N ALA A 59 12.23 8.18 -17.51
CA ALA A 59 10.81 8.22 -17.19
C ALA A 59 9.93 8.36 -18.44
N LYS A 60 10.36 9.13 -19.41
CA LYS A 60 9.61 9.36 -20.65
C LYS A 60 9.48 8.08 -21.48
N GLU A 61 10.59 7.33 -21.63
CA GLU A 61 10.57 6.03 -22.32
C GLU A 61 9.68 5.04 -21.56
N LEU A 62 9.78 4.99 -20.22
CA LEU A 62 8.91 4.13 -19.41
C LEU A 62 7.45 4.49 -19.60
N MET A 63 7.09 5.75 -19.60
CA MET A 63 5.73 6.20 -19.83
C MET A 63 5.19 5.81 -21.20
N MET A 64 6.03 5.95 -22.24
CA MET A 64 5.65 5.50 -23.58
C MET A 64 5.38 3.99 -23.61
N ARG A 65 6.22 3.19 -22.95
CA ARG A 65 6.05 1.73 -22.86
C ARG A 65 4.79 1.35 -22.07
N LEU A 66 4.53 2.03 -20.94
CA LEU A 66 3.33 1.81 -20.13
C LEU A 66 2.06 2.15 -20.92
N SER A 67 2.06 3.22 -21.69
CA SER A 67 0.91 3.59 -22.52
C SER A 67 0.57 2.56 -23.62
N LEU A 68 1.52 1.68 -23.98
CA LEU A 68 1.28 0.59 -24.95
C LEU A 68 0.62 -0.64 -24.30
N VAL A 69 0.82 -0.85 -23.00
CA VAL A 69 0.31 -2.03 -22.28
C VAL A 69 -0.90 -1.74 -21.41
N THR A 70 -1.13 -0.47 -21.05
CA THR A 70 -2.33 -0.07 -20.30
C THR A 70 -3.48 0.22 -21.26
N LYS A 71 -4.68 -0.27 -20.90
CA LYS A 71 -5.91 -0.01 -21.68
C LYS A 71 -6.57 1.32 -21.27
N GLU A 72 -6.18 1.85 -20.15
CA GLU A 72 -6.73 3.07 -19.56
C GLU A 72 -6.11 4.31 -20.21
N THR A 73 -6.92 5.37 -20.33
CA THR A 73 -6.41 6.67 -20.77
C THR A 73 -5.64 7.32 -19.64
N LEU A 74 -4.32 7.45 -19.83
CA LEU A 74 -3.44 8.09 -18.87
C LEU A 74 -3.64 9.61 -18.84
N GLN A 75 -3.89 10.16 -17.67
CA GLN A 75 -4.08 11.60 -17.45
C GLN A 75 -2.89 12.13 -16.65
N VAL A 76 -2.02 12.92 -17.29
CA VAL A 76 -0.87 13.56 -16.64
C VAL A 76 -1.32 14.40 -15.46
N GLY A 77 -0.65 14.26 -14.32
CA GLY A 77 -0.95 14.93 -13.05
C GLY A 77 -2.14 14.33 -12.27
N LYS A 78 -2.87 13.37 -12.82
CA LYS A 78 -4.06 12.77 -12.17
C LYS A 78 -3.94 11.27 -11.96
N THR A 79 -3.50 10.52 -12.98
CA THR A 79 -3.42 9.05 -12.88
C THR A 79 -2.44 8.63 -11.79
N ILE A 80 -2.86 7.66 -10.99
CA ILE A 80 -2.05 7.01 -9.96
C ILE A 80 -1.66 5.62 -10.48
N PHE A 81 -0.38 5.29 -10.46
CA PHE A 81 0.09 3.94 -10.72
C PHE A 81 0.18 3.17 -9.40
N PHE A 82 -0.55 2.07 -9.33
CA PHE A 82 -0.44 1.12 -8.23
C PHE A 82 0.45 -0.06 -8.67
N LEU A 83 1.66 -0.11 -8.12
CA LEU A 83 2.66 -1.13 -8.38
C LEU A 83 2.59 -2.19 -7.27
N ASP A 84 1.99 -3.33 -7.56
CA ASP A 84 1.76 -4.39 -6.57
C ASP A 84 2.81 -5.50 -6.67
N GLU A 85 3.14 -6.10 -5.52
CA GLU A 85 4.09 -7.19 -5.36
C GLU A 85 5.52 -6.81 -5.82
N ILE A 86 5.98 -5.62 -5.42
CA ILE A 86 7.27 -5.06 -5.85
C ILE A 86 8.50 -5.87 -5.42
N GLN A 87 8.38 -6.84 -4.52
CA GLN A 87 9.49 -7.74 -4.17
C GLN A 87 9.95 -8.61 -5.35
N GLU A 88 9.10 -8.77 -6.37
CA GLU A 88 9.48 -9.45 -7.62
C GLU A 88 10.36 -8.56 -8.51
N PHE A 89 10.32 -7.24 -8.28
CA PHE A 89 11.13 -6.27 -9.03
C PHE A 89 11.73 -5.20 -8.10
N LYS A 90 12.72 -5.57 -7.31
CA LYS A 90 13.34 -4.68 -6.29
C LYS A 90 13.95 -3.40 -6.88
N ASP A 91 14.47 -3.45 -8.10
CA ASP A 91 15.06 -2.29 -8.78
C ASP A 91 14.07 -1.13 -8.96
N ILE A 92 12.75 -1.38 -8.87
CA ILE A 92 11.73 -0.33 -8.95
C ILE A 92 11.93 0.74 -7.88
N VAL A 93 12.39 0.35 -6.68
CA VAL A 93 12.62 1.29 -5.56
C VAL A 93 13.72 2.30 -5.89
N THR A 94 14.76 1.86 -6.60
CA THR A 94 15.83 2.75 -7.06
C THR A 94 15.33 3.66 -8.20
N ARG A 95 14.49 3.11 -9.08
CA ARG A 95 13.95 3.81 -10.24
C ARG A 95 12.86 4.81 -9.88
N ILE A 96 12.17 4.60 -8.76
CA ILE A 96 11.04 5.44 -8.35
C ILE A 96 11.41 6.92 -8.22
N LYS A 97 12.65 7.22 -7.83
CA LYS A 97 13.16 8.58 -7.77
C LYS A 97 12.94 9.32 -9.08
N PHE A 98 13.36 8.74 -10.20
CA PHE A 98 13.26 9.37 -11.53
C PHE A 98 11.80 9.55 -11.96
N LEU A 99 10.92 8.62 -11.57
CA LEU A 99 9.50 8.68 -11.86
C LEU A 99 8.80 9.79 -11.06
N VAL A 100 9.19 9.97 -9.80
CA VAL A 100 8.68 11.04 -8.95
C VAL A 100 9.23 12.41 -9.40
N GLU A 101 10.51 12.50 -9.78
CA GLU A 101 11.12 13.73 -10.30
C GLU A 101 10.47 14.18 -11.60
N ASP A 102 10.08 13.25 -12.49
CA ASP A 102 9.34 13.58 -13.72
C ASP A 102 7.98 14.22 -13.42
N GLY A 103 7.33 13.85 -12.32
CA GLY A 103 6.11 14.48 -11.83
C GLY A 103 4.85 14.27 -12.68
N SER A 104 4.94 13.48 -13.75
CA SER A 104 3.79 13.23 -14.64
C SER A 104 2.70 12.42 -13.97
N PHE A 105 3.07 11.53 -13.03
CA PHE A 105 2.16 10.62 -12.35
C PHE A 105 2.54 10.42 -10.89
N ARG A 106 1.61 9.86 -10.13
CA ARG A 106 1.85 9.47 -8.73
C ARG A 106 1.94 7.96 -8.63
N TYR A 107 2.68 7.47 -7.63
CA TYR A 107 2.99 6.05 -7.49
C TYR A 107 2.69 5.58 -6.08
N ILE A 108 1.84 4.58 -5.95
CA ILE A 108 1.68 3.81 -4.72
C ILE A 108 2.18 2.39 -4.97
N MET A 109 2.90 1.84 -4.03
CA MET A 109 3.53 0.53 -4.15
C MET A 109 3.11 -0.35 -2.99
N SER A 110 3.00 -1.66 -3.23
CA SER A 110 2.88 -2.64 -2.15
C SER A 110 3.85 -3.79 -2.33
N GLY A 111 4.31 -4.34 -1.21
CA GLY A 111 5.19 -5.49 -1.23
C GLY A 111 5.27 -6.19 0.12
N SER A 112 5.51 -7.50 0.07
CA SER A 112 5.77 -8.31 1.26
C SER A 112 7.27 -8.35 1.54
N LEU A 113 7.80 -7.28 2.12
CA LEU A 113 9.22 -7.18 2.45
C LEU A 113 9.46 -7.75 3.85
N LEU A 114 10.04 -8.94 3.93
CA LEU A 114 10.52 -9.50 5.19
C LEU A 114 11.81 -8.77 5.59
N GLY A 115 11.85 -8.25 6.79
CA GLY A 115 12.81 -7.41 7.50
C GLY A 115 14.29 -7.34 7.09
N VAL A 116 14.85 -8.34 6.40
CA VAL A 116 16.25 -8.33 5.93
C VAL A 116 16.42 -7.44 4.68
N GLU A 117 15.39 -7.31 3.87
CA GLU A 117 15.42 -6.56 2.62
C GLU A 117 15.09 -5.06 2.82
N LEU A 118 14.51 -4.70 3.98
CA LEU A 118 14.24 -3.30 4.35
C LEU A 118 15.52 -2.47 4.55
N ASN A 119 16.67 -3.10 4.82
CA ASN A 119 17.93 -2.38 4.93
C ASN A 119 18.38 -1.79 3.58
N ASP A 120 18.09 -2.48 2.48
CA ASP A 120 18.34 -1.96 1.12
C ASP A 120 17.32 -0.86 0.75
N LEU A 121 16.09 -0.96 1.25
CA LEU A 121 15.06 0.08 1.08
C LEU A 121 15.27 1.31 1.95
N ARG A 122 15.97 1.18 3.09
CA ARG A 122 16.40 2.34 3.89
C ARG A 122 17.45 3.20 3.17
N SER A 123 18.05 2.67 2.10
CA SER A 123 18.82 3.44 1.14
C SER A 123 17.96 4.10 0.05
N ALA A 124 16.63 3.97 0.16
CA ALA A 124 15.71 4.67 -0.75
C ALA A 124 15.99 6.18 -0.71
N PRO A 125 15.89 6.85 -1.84
CA PRO A 125 16.25 8.27 -1.93
C PRO A 125 15.35 9.08 -0.99
N VAL A 126 15.96 9.70 -0.01
CA VAL A 126 15.28 10.56 0.97
C VAL A 126 14.48 11.63 0.22
N GLY A 127 13.20 11.79 0.56
CA GLY A 127 12.32 12.79 -0.03
C GLY A 127 11.54 12.33 -1.28
N TYR A 128 11.75 11.09 -1.76
CA TYR A 128 11.03 10.55 -2.93
C TYR A 128 10.13 9.36 -2.58
N LEU A 129 10.27 8.81 -1.40
CA LEU A 129 9.54 7.62 -0.96
C LEU A 129 9.15 7.73 0.51
N SER A 130 7.85 7.68 0.77
CA SER A 130 7.27 7.48 2.09
C SER A 130 6.93 6.00 2.28
N VAL A 131 7.23 5.45 3.45
CA VAL A 131 6.99 4.04 3.77
C VAL A 131 5.99 3.93 4.91
N ILE A 132 5.00 3.08 4.75
CA ILE A 132 4.02 2.72 5.77
C ILE A 132 4.14 1.22 6.02
N ASP A 133 4.34 0.86 7.29
CA ASP A 133 4.27 -0.53 7.73
C ASP A 133 2.84 -0.88 8.11
N MET A 134 2.26 -1.84 7.41
CA MET A 134 0.95 -2.39 7.72
C MET A 134 1.11 -3.67 8.55
N PHE A 135 0.39 -3.73 9.65
CA PHE A 135 0.35 -4.87 10.56
C PHE A 135 -0.97 -5.65 10.40
N PRO A 136 -1.01 -6.93 10.80
CA PRO A 136 -2.27 -7.64 10.95
C PRO A 136 -3.20 -6.90 11.92
N LEU A 137 -4.51 -7.09 11.77
CA LEU A 137 -5.49 -6.57 12.71
C LEU A 137 -5.14 -6.97 14.14
N ASP A 138 -5.17 -6.03 15.05
CA ASP A 138 -5.09 -6.34 16.47
C ASP A 138 -6.40 -7.00 16.97
N PHE A 139 -6.41 -7.43 18.24
CA PHE A 139 -7.59 -8.10 18.79
C PHE A 139 -8.84 -7.20 18.75
N LYS A 140 -8.69 -5.90 19.05
CA LYS A 140 -9.80 -4.94 19.04
C LYS A 140 -10.33 -4.75 17.63
N GLU A 141 -9.44 -4.49 16.67
CA GLU A 141 -9.78 -4.31 15.27
C GLU A 141 -10.48 -5.55 14.70
N PHE A 142 -9.93 -6.75 14.99
CA PHE A 142 -10.53 -8.00 14.57
C PHE A 142 -11.92 -8.21 15.19
N ALA A 143 -12.06 -8.01 16.51
CA ALA A 143 -13.33 -8.19 17.21
C ALA A 143 -14.40 -7.22 16.66
N CYS A 144 -14.05 -5.95 16.40
CA CYS A 144 -14.96 -5.00 15.76
C CYS A 144 -15.35 -5.44 14.33
N ALA A 145 -14.40 -5.96 13.55
CA ALA A 145 -14.64 -6.42 12.19
C ALA A 145 -15.62 -7.61 12.12
N VAL A 146 -15.63 -8.47 13.13
CA VAL A 146 -16.60 -9.59 13.25
C VAL A 146 -17.89 -9.19 13.97
N GLY A 147 -18.10 -7.91 14.25
CA GLY A 147 -19.36 -7.36 14.77
C GLY A 147 -19.44 -7.24 16.29
N VAL A 148 -18.35 -7.44 17.02
CA VAL A 148 -18.33 -7.18 18.46
C VAL A 148 -18.36 -5.67 18.71
N ASN A 149 -19.30 -5.24 19.56
CA ASN A 149 -19.44 -3.82 19.89
C ASN A 149 -18.20 -3.30 20.64
N GLU A 150 -17.67 -2.16 20.23
CA GLU A 150 -16.48 -1.53 20.84
C GLU A 150 -16.66 -1.31 22.35
N HIS A 151 -17.87 -0.98 22.78
CA HIS A 151 -18.18 -0.81 24.21
C HIS A 151 -17.96 -2.11 25.01
N ILE A 152 -18.30 -3.26 24.45
CA ILE A 152 -18.05 -4.56 25.10
C ILE A 152 -16.55 -4.80 25.26
N ILE A 153 -15.76 -4.49 24.24
CA ILE A 153 -14.30 -4.65 24.28
C ILE A 153 -13.68 -3.73 25.33
N SER A 154 -14.14 -2.47 25.42
CA SER A 154 -13.67 -1.51 26.44
C SER A 154 -14.01 -1.98 27.84
N THR A 155 -15.25 -2.44 28.07
CA THR A 155 -15.68 -2.97 29.36
C THR A 155 -14.86 -4.21 29.77
N LEU A 156 -14.59 -5.13 28.84
CA LEU A 156 -13.73 -6.29 29.10
C LEU A 156 -12.32 -5.87 29.51
N LYS A 157 -11.78 -4.85 28.84
CA LYS A 157 -10.45 -4.33 29.13
C LYS A 157 -10.38 -3.68 30.53
N GLU A 158 -11.37 -2.88 30.90
CA GLU A 158 -11.48 -2.27 32.24
C GLU A 158 -11.54 -3.34 33.33
N HIS A 159 -12.43 -4.35 33.17
CA HIS A 159 -12.52 -5.45 34.12
C HIS A 159 -11.23 -6.28 34.23
N PHE A 160 -10.49 -6.43 33.12
CA PHE A 160 -9.19 -7.10 33.12
C PHE A 160 -8.13 -6.31 33.88
N GLU A 161 -8.07 -4.99 33.66
CA GLU A 161 -7.13 -4.09 34.33
C GLU A 161 -7.42 -4.02 35.84
N ASP A 162 -8.71 -3.93 36.21
CA ASP A 162 -9.18 -3.86 37.61
C ASP A 162 -9.20 -5.22 38.31
N ARG A 163 -8.94 -6.32 37.58
CA ARG A 163 -9.04 -7.70 38.09
C ARG A 163 -10.40 -8.04 38.70
N THR A 164 -11.46 -7.48 38.13
CA THR A 164 -12.84 -7.73 38.55
C THR A 164 -13.52 -8.74 37.63
N LYS A 165 -14.55 -9.43 38.15
CA LYS A 165 -15.33 -10.37 37.33
C LYS A 165 -16.23 -9.59 36.37
N VAL A 166 -16.29 -10.06 35.13
CA VAL A 166 -17.24 -9.59 34.13
C VAL A 166 -18.60 -10.23 34.40
N ASP A 167 -19.68 -9.48 34.12
CA ASP A 167 -21.06 -10.01 34.20
C ASP A 167 -21.25 -11.22 33.27
N GLU A 168 -21.99 -12.23 33.74
CA GLU A 168 -22.27 -13.45 32.98
C GLU A 168 -22.96 -13.17 31.63
N PHE A 169 -23.71 -12.06 31.53
CA PHE A 169 -24.36 -11.65 30.29
C PHE A 169 -23.34 -11.25 29.20
N VAL A 170 -22.20 -10.70 29.58
CA VAL A 170 -21.12 -10.38 28.62
C VAL A 170 -20.37 -11.62 28.18
N HIS A 171 -20.30 -12.66 29.03
CA HIS A 171 -19.68 -13.95 28.71
C HIS A 171 -20.46 -14.78 27.69
N SER A 172 -21.76 -14.53 27.52
CA SER A 172 -22.65 -15.35 26.68
C SER A 172 -22.86 -14.80 25.26
N ARG A 173 -22.18 -13.73 24.90
CA ARG A 173 -22.25 -13.04 23.61
C ARG A 173 -20.95 -13.14 22.85
#